data_4116c91e42c3255c264396775236b521
#
_entry.id   4116c91e42c3255c264396775236b521
#
_cell.length_a   1.000
_cell.length_b   1.000
_cell.length_c   1.000
_cell.angle_alpha   90.00
_cell.angle_beta   90.00
_cell.angle_gamma   90.00
#
_symmetry.space_group_name_H-M   'P 1'
#
loop_
_entity.id
_entity.type
_entity.pdbx_description
1 polymer ?
#
loop_
_entity_poly.entity_id
_entity_poly.type
_entity_poly.pdbx_seq_one_letter_code
_entity_poly.pdbx_strand_id
1 'polypeptide(L)'
;MKERFSVLNIITLIVSVIFLAGTLSFLKPCGPQEDGSFMSCHWAGQALAGIAVVLLVMAILLLLLPSAESKTGAALAMVPVGILAAVLPGGLIHLCMMETMRCHAVMKPGARCFGIIIAVLAVISAVMSARKARNNKA
;
A
#
# COMPACT_ATOMS: atom_id res chain seq x y z
N MET A 1 -26.33 -1.38 -0.80
CA MET A 1 -25.15 -1.93 -0.10
C MET A 1 -24.18 -2.68 -1.03
N LYS A 2 -24.69 -3.50 -1.94
CA LYS A 2 -23.85 -4.28 -2.89
C LYS A 2 -23.00 -3.35 -3.78
N GLU A 3 -23.58 -2.28 -4.29
CA GLU A 3 -22.88 -1.30 -5.16
C GLU A 3 -21.81 -0.52 -4.43
N ARG A 4 -22.09 0.01 -3.24
CA ARG A 4 -21.09 0.77 -2.45
C ARG A 4 -19.86 -0.05 -2.08
N PHE A 5 -20.08 -1.33 -1.81
CA PHE A 5 -18.99 -2.26 -1.51
C PHE A 5 -18.11 -2.53 -2.74
N SER A 6 -18.73 -2.69 -3.91
CA SER A 6 -18.00 -2.86 -5.17
C SER A 6 -17.17 -1.61 -5.50
N VAL A 7 -17.75 -0.43 -5.35
CA VAL A 7 -17.07 0.86 -5.59
C VAL A 7 -15.85 1.04 -4.66
N LEU A 8 -15.98 0.71 -3.39
CA LEU A 8 -14.87 0.80 -2.43
C LEU A 8 -13.67 -0.09 -2.82
N ASN A 9 -13.95 -1.32 -3.23
CA ASN A 9 -12.91 -2.25 -3.67
C ASN A 9 -12.24 -1.79 -4.97
N ILE A 10 -13.01 -1.20 -5.89
CA ILE A 10 -12.46 -0.59 -7.11
C ILE A 10 -11.57 0.60 -6.78
N ILE A 11 -11.99 1.46 -5.86
CA ILE A 11 -11.16 2.59 -5.39
C ILE A 11 -9.85 2.07 -4.79
N THR A 12 -9.90 1.04 -3.96
CA THR A 12 -8.72 0.41 -3.37
C THR A 12 -7.78 -0.14 -4.45
N LEU A 13 -8.33 -0.76 -5.49
CA LEU A 13 -7.55 -1.24 -6.63
C LEU A 13 -6.87 -0.07 -7.37
N ILE A 14 -7.61 0.99 -7.67
CA ILE A 14 -7.08 2.17 -8.37
C ILE A 14 -5.95 2.82 -7.56
N VAL A 15 -6.15 3.01 -6.26
CA VAL A 15 -5.13 3.58 -5.37
C VAL A 15 -3.89 2.69 -5.32
N SER A 16 -4.04 1.37 -5.29
CA SER A 16 -2.92 0.43 -5.32
C SER A 16 -2.15 0.47 -6.64
N VAL A 17 -2.84 0.62 -7.78
CA VAL A 17 -2.21 0.79 -9.09
C VAL A 17 -1.44 2.11 -9.15
N ILE A 18 -2.03 3.20 -8.67
CA ILE A 18 -1.36 4.52 -8.63
C ILE A 18 -0.13 4.46 -7.71
N PHE A 19 -0.23 3.77 -6.58
CA PHE A 19 0.89 3.60 -5.66
C PHE A 19 2.04 2.82 -6.31
N LEU A 20 1.75 1.72 -7.00
CA LEU A 20 2.76 0.94 -7.73
C LEU A 20 3.39 1.77 -8.85
N ALA A 21 2.58 2.45 -9.67
CA ALA A 21 3.08 3.33 -10.71
C ALA A 21 3.94 4.47 -10.13
N GLY A 22 3.53 5.02 -8.98
CA GLY A 22 4.27 6.03 -8.24
C GLY A 22 5.63 5.53 -7.77
N THR A 23 5.71 4.32 -7.21
CA THR A 23 6.98 3.73 -6.75
C THR A 23 7.94 3.46 -7.92
N LEU A 24 7.43 3.16 -9.09
CA LEU A 24 8.23 2.91 -10.29
C LEU A 24 8.63 4.20 -11.05
N SER A 25 7.90 5.31 -10.85
CA SER A 25 8.10 6.56 -11.58
C SER A 25 8.76 7.64 -10.74
N PHE A 26 8.00 8.31 -9.89
CA PHE A 26 8.45 9.51 -9.16
C PHE A 26 8.89 9.24 -7.72
N LEU A 27 8.53 8.12 -7.13
CA LEU A 27 9.04 7.67 -5.83
C LEU A 27 10.36 6.88 -5.98
N LYS A 28 10.98 6.91 -7.16
CA LYS A 28 12.25 6.23 -7.41
C LYS A 28 13.33 6.74 -6.46
N PRO A 29 14.12 5.81 -5.88
CA PRO A 29 15.29 6.16 -5.10
C PRO A 29 16.37 6.82 -5.96
N CYS A 30 17.34 7.45 -5.29
CA CYS A 30 18.52 7.98 -5.96
C CYS A 30 19.26 6.87 -6.74
N GLY A 31 19.84 7.25 -7.88
CA GLY A 31 20.64 6.34 -8.71
C GLY A 31 21.91 5.84 -8.01
N PRO A 32 22.67 4.92 -8.66
CA PRO A 32 23.95 4.46 -8.16
C PRO A 32 24.94 5.63 -8.02
N GLN A 33 25.76 5.59 -6.99
CA GLN A 33 26.88 6.53 -6.83
C GLN A 33 27.97 6.28 -7.88
N GLU A 34 28.87 7.25 -8.06
CA GLU A 34 30.01 7.14 -8.98
C GLU A 34 30.89 5.91 -8.69
N ASP A 35 30.90 5.44 -7.43
CA ASP A 35 31.61 4.23 -6.98
C ASP A 35 30.87 2.91 -7.25
N GLY A 36 29.69 2.94 -7.90
CA GLY A 36 28.88 1.75 -8.16
C GLY A 36 28.14 1.20 -6.93
N SER A 37 28.25 1.84 -5.77
CA SER A 37 27.52 1.46 -4.56
C SER A 37 26.10 2.05 -4.54
N PHE A 38 25.15 1.30 -4.00
CA PHE A 38 23.76 1.74 -3.82
C PHE A 38 23.55 2.29 -2.42
N MET A 39 22.94 3.47 -2.31
CA MET A 39 22.54 4.04 -1.03
C MET A 39 21.37 3.26 -0.41
N SER A 40 21.20 3.37 0.90
CA SER A 40 20.08 2.75 1.64
C SER A 40 18.71 3.08 1.04
N CYS A 41 18.55 4.25 0.42
CA CYS A 41 17.34 4.67 -0.29
C CYS A 41 16.97 3.73 -1.45
N HIS A 42 17.94 3.13 -2.12
CA HIS A 42 17.69 2.17 -3.22
C HIS A 42 16.97 0.93 -2.69
N TRP A 43 17.45 0.37 -1.59
CA TRP A 43 16.83 -0.78 -0.95
C TRP A 43 15.45 -0.48 -0.39
N ALA A 44 15.28 0.72 0.19
CA ALA A 44 13.96 1.19 0.62
C ALA A 44 12.97 1.29 -0.53
N GLY A 45 13.41 1.79 -1.69
CA GLY A 45 12.60 1.86 -2.90
C GLY A 45 12.21 0.49 -3.44
N GLN A 46 13.14 -0.46 -3.45
CA GLN A 46 12.89 -1.85 -3.86
C GLN A 46 11.88 -2.53 -2.93
N ALA A 47 12.07 -2.40 -1.62
CA ALA A 47 11.13 -2.95 -0.64
C ALA A 47 9.73 -2.34 -0.77
N LEU A 48 9.66 -1.02 -0.99
CA LEU A 48 8.39 -0.32 -1.19
C LEU A 48 7.68 -0.77 -2.47
N ALA A 49 8.40 -0.99 -3.55
CA ALA A 49 7.86 -1.54 -4.79
C ALA A 49 7.31 -2.96 -4.58
N GLY A 50 8.04 -3.81 -3.83
CA GLY A 50 7.55 -5.15 -3.46
C GLY A 50 6.25 -5.10 -2.66
N ILE A 51 6.17 -4.21 -1.67
CA ILE A 51 4.94 -4.00 -0.89
C ILE A 51 3.80 -3.49 -1.78
N ALA A 52 4.08 -2.59 -2.72
CA ALA A 52 3.07 -2.09 -3.65
C ALA A 52 2.49 -3.21 -4.54
N VAL A 53 3.33 -4.15 -4.99
CA VAL A 53 2.87 -5.33 -5.74
C VAL A 53 1.98 -6.21 -4.85
N VAL A 54 2.36 -6.47 -3.61
CA VAL A 54 1.54 -7.26 -2.67
C VAL A 54 0.18 -6.59 -2.44
N LEU A 55 0.16 -5.29 -2.21
CA LEU A 55 -1.09 -4.53 -2.04
C LEU A 55 -1.98 -4.58 -3.29
N LEU A 56 -1.39 -4.52 -4.48
CA LEU A 56 -2.12 -4.66 -5.72
C LEU A 56 -2.76 -6.05 -5.86
N VAL A 57 -2.00 -7.12 -5.59
CA VAL A 57 -2.50 -8.49 -5.61
C VAL A 57 -3.64 -8.67 -4.61
N MET A 58 -3.49 -8.15 -3.40
CA MET A 58 -4.54 -8.20 -2.36
C MET A 58 -5.80 -7.43 -2.79
N ALA A 59 -5.65 -6.27 -3.46
CA ALA A 59 -6.77 -5.50 -4.00
C ALA A 59 -7.51 -6.27 -5.11
N ILE A 60 -6.80 -6.98 -5.97
CA ILE A 60 -7.38 -7.85 -6.99
C ILE A 60 -8.14 -9.01 -6.31
N LEU A 61 -7.55 -9.65 -5.30
CA LEU A 61 -8.21 -10.72 -4.54
C LEU A 61 -9.51 -10.25 -3.89
N LEU A 62 -9.55 -9.01 -3.37
CA LEU A 62 -10.79 -8.43 -2.83
C LEU A 62 -11.92 -8.33 -3.86
N LEU A 63 -11.60 -8.18 -5.14
CA LEU A 63 -12.60 -8.18 -6.21
C LEU A 63 -13.01 -9.59 -6.61
N LEU A 64 -12.05 -10.51 -6.72
CA LEU A 64 -12.28 -11.88 -7.20
C LEU A 64 -12.97 -12.80 -6.17
N LEU A 65 -12.72 -12.58 -4.88
CA LEU A 65 -13.28 -13.42 -3.84
C LEU A 65 -14.82 -13.32 -3.79
N PRO A 66 -15.56 -14.44 -3.87
CA PRO A 66 -17.01 -14.41 -3.88
C PRO A 66 -17.61 -14.23 -2.49
N SER A 67 -16.98 -14.76 -1.43
CA SER A 67 -17.53 -14.75 -0.08
C SER A 67 -17.19 -13.50 0.72
N ALA A 68 -18.14 -13.01 1.50
CA ALA A 68 -17.94 -11.85 2.37
C ALA A 68 -16.92 -12.14 3.50
N GLU A 69 -16.85 -13.37 3.97
CA GLU A 69 -15.91 -13.78 5.01
C GLU A 69 -14.46 -13.74 4.51
N SER A 70 -14.20 -14.30 3.32
CA SER A 70 -12.88 -14.27 2.69
C SER A 70 -12.43 -12.85 2.39
N LYS A 71 -13.35 -11.96 1.95
CA LYS A 71 -13.06 -10.54 1.74
C LYS A 71 -12.68 -9.84 3.05
N THR A 72 -13.32 -10.17 4.15
CA THR A 72 -12.97 -9.62 5.46
C THR A 72 -11.54 -10.00 5.85
N GLY A 73 -11.16 -11.26 5.67
CA GLY A 73 -9.81 -11.73 5.96
C GLY A 73 -8.74 -11.03 5.09
N ALA A 74 -8.99 -10.94 3.78
CA ALA A 74 -8.10 -10.26 2.85
C ALA A 74 -7.95 -8.76 3.16
N ALA A 75 -9.05 -8.07 3.48
CA ALA A 75 -9.03 -6.67 3.85
C ALA A 75 -8.28 -6.43 5.17
N LEU A 76 -8.47 -7.29 6.18
CA LEU A 76 -7.71 -7.22 7.44
C LEU A 76 -6.21 -7.43 7.23
N ALA A 77 -5.82 -8.34 6.34
CA ALA A 77 -4.42 -8.56 6.00
C ALA A 77 -3.77 -7.36 5.28
N MET A 78 -4.55 -6.57 4.54
CA MET A 78 -4.05 -5.35 3.90
C MET A 78 -3.70 -4.24 4.90
N VAL A 79 -4.33 -4.18 6.07
CA VAL A 79 -4.10 -3.11 7.06
C VAL A 79 -2.64 -3.07 7.52
N PRO A 80 -2.04 -4.15 8.05
CA PRO A 80 -0.65 -4.14 8.49
C PRO A 80 0.32 -3.90 7.33
N VAL A 81 0.02 -4.37 6.13
CA VAL A 81 0.85 -4.14 4.95
C VAL A 81 0.83 -2.66 4.53
N GLY A 82 -0.34 -2.00 4.59
CA GLY A 82 -0.46 -0.56 4.36
C GLY A 82 0.29 0.27 5.40
N ILE A 83 0.21 -0.10 6.68
CA ILE A 83 0.98 0.54 7.75
C ILE A 83 2.48 0.33 7.53
N LEU A 84 2.90 -0.88 7.15
CA LEU A 84 4.29 -1.17 6.84
C LEU A 84 4.80 -0.28 5.70
N ALA A 85 4.02 -0.10 4.63
CA ALA A 85 4.35 0.81 3.54
C ALA A 85 4.57 2.26 4.03
N ALA A 86 3.75 2.71 4.98
CA ALA A 86 3.85 4.07 5.53
C ALA A 86 5.08 4.27 6.44
N VAL A 87 5.46 3.24 7.19
CA VAL A 87 6.55 3.33 8.19
C VAL A 87 7.92 2.98 7.60
N LEU A 88 7.95 2.19 6.52
CA LEU A 88 9.19 1.67 5.95
C LEU A 88 10.18 2.77 5.57
N PRO A 89 9.82 3.84 4.82
CA PRO A 89 10.77 4.90 4.51
C PRO A 89 10.99 5.84 5.71
N GLY A 90 12.17 5.78 6.27
CA GLY A 90 12.58 6.64 7.39
C GLY A 90 12.18 6.14 8.79
N GLY A 91 11.49 4.99 8.86
CA GLY A 91 11.23 4.30 10.13
C GLY A 91 12.06 3.02 10.25
N LEU A 92 11.84 2.10 9.33
CA LEU A 92 12.55 0.81 9.30
C LEU A 92 13.87 0.89 8.53
N ILE A 93 13.90 1.62 7.43
CA ILE A 93 15.09 1.83 6.63
C ILE A 93 15.48 3.30 6.72
N HIS A 94 16.66 3.58 7.27
CA HIS A 94 17.19 4.94 7.36
C HIS A 94 17.42 5.49 5.95
N LEU A 95 16.82 6.64 5.69
CA LEU A 95 17.03 7.37 4.45
C LEU A 95 18.35 8.15 4.51
N CYS A 96 18.83 8.60 3.35
CA CYS A 96 20.06 9.38 3.23
C CYS A 96 20.10 10.57 4.20
N MET A 97 21.31 10.96 4.66
CA MET A 97 21.52 11.99 5.69
C MET A 97 21.03 13.40 5.28
N MET A 98 20.91 13.71 3.99
CA MET A 98 20.47 15.02 3.51
C MET A 98 18.95 15.09 3.32
N GLU A 99 18.30 15.98 4.05
CA GLU A 99 16.85 16.23 3.98
C GLU A 99 16.39 16.79 2.62
N THR A 100 17.31 17.41 1.87
CA THR A 100 17.05 18.00 0.54
C THR A 100 16.97 16.95 -0.57
N MET A 101 17.35 15.70 -0.31
CA MET A 101 17.29 14.63 -1.31
C MET A 101 15.85 14.18 -1.57
N ARG A 102 15.58 13.74 -2.80
CA ARG A 102 14.26 13.27 -3.26
C ARG A 102 13.64 12.19 -2.36
N CYS A 103 14.47 11.37 -1.72
CA CYS A 103 14.02 10.34 -0.78
C CYS A 103 13.28 10.93 0.44
N HIS A 104 13.77 12.03 1.00
CA HIS A 104 13.13 12.72 2.10
C HIS A 104 11.96 13.60 1.63
N ALA A 105 12.12 14.32 0.52
CA ALA A 105 11.15 15.31 0.05
C ALA A 105 9.91 14.67 -0.61
N VAL A 106 10.05 13.53 -1.29
CA VAL A 106 9.00 12.93 -2.11
C VAL A 106 8.65 11.51 -1.66
N MET A 107 9.65 10.63 -1.50
CA MET A 107 9.41 9.21 -1.21
C MET A 107 8.80 9.02 0.18
N LYS A 108 9.33 9.67 1.21
CA LYS A 108 8.86 9.55 2.59
C LYS A 108 7.41 10.03 2.77
N PRO A 109 7.03 11.27 2.38
CA PRO A 109 5.64 11.71 2.50
C PRO A 109 4.71 10.96 1.56
N GLY A 110 5.15 10.63 0.33
CA GLY A 110 4.36 9.87 -0.63
C GLY A 110 3.98 8.48 -0.12
N ALA A 111 4.96 7.71 0.35
CA ALA A 111 4.71 6.38 0.91
C ALA A 111 3.82 6.43 2.16
N ARG A 112 3.99 7.43 3.03
CA ARG A 112 3.12 7.63 4.19
C ARG A 112 1.68 7.91 3.79
N CYS A 113 1.45 8.84 2.87
CA CYS A 113 0.11 9.18 2.40
C CYS A 113 -0.59 7.95 1.79
N PHE A 114 0.05 7.29 0.82
CA PHE A 114 -0.53 6.11 0.18
C PHE A 114 -0.75 4.96 1.15
N GLY A 115 0.23 4.67 2.02
CA GLY A 115 0.12 3.62 3.02
C GLY A 115 -1.04 3.84 3.98
N ILE A 116 -1.22 5.06 4.49
CA ILE A 116 -2.33 5.43 5.37
C ILE A 116 -3.67 5.35 4.63
N ILE A 117 -3.76 5.87 3.42
CA ILE A 117 -4.99 5.82 2.61
C ILE A 117 -5.41 4.37 2.38
N ILE A 118 -4.48 3.50 1.98
CA ILE A 118 -4.75 2.08 1.74
C ILE A 118 -5.16 1.38 3.03
N ALA A 119 -4.49 1.66 4.16
CA ALA A 119 -4.85 1.09 5.45
C ALA A 119 -6.27 1.49 5.88
N VAL A 120 -6.65 2.75 5.72
CA VAL A 120 -8.01 3.25 6.03
C VAL A 120 -9.05 2.59 5.12
N LEU A 121 -8.80 2.53 3.82
CA LEU A 121 -9.69 1.85 2.87
C LEU A 121 -9.85 0.36 3.21
N ALA A 122 -8.77 -0.30 3.60
CA ALA A 122 -8.78 -1.70 4.02
C ALA A 122 -9.63 -1.91 5.30
N VAL A 123 -9.51 -1.03 6.29
CA VAL A 123 -10.35 -1.07 7.51
C VAL A 123 -11.82 -0.90 7.16
N ILE A 124 -12.17 0.07 6.34
CA ILE A 124 -13.56 0.30 5.92
C ILE A 124 -14.09 -0.92 5.15
N SER A 125 -13.31 -1.47 4.23
CA SER A 125 -13.65 -2.70 3.50
C SER A 125 -13.87 -3.88 4.45
N ALA A 126 -13.00 -4.07 5.44
CA ALA A 126 -13.11 -5.13 6.43
C ALA A 126 -14.40 -5.01 7.25
N VAL A 127 -14.70 -3.82 7.77
CA VAL A 127 -15.91 -3.56 8.56
C VAL A 127 -17.18 -3.79 7.72
N MET A 128 -17.22 -3.31 6.49
CA MET A 128 -18.37 -3.50 5.60
C MET A 128 -18.57 -4.97 5.23
N SER A 129 -17.48 -5.69 4.94
CA SER A 129 -17.52 -7.13 4.65
C SER A 129 -17.99 -7.95 5.86
N ALA A 130 -17.48 -7.63 7.06
CA ALA A 130 -17.86 -8.31 8.29
C ALA A 130 -19.35 -8.09 8.63
N ARG A 131 -19.86 -6.86 8.46
CA ARG A 131 -21.30 -6.58 8.64
C ARG A 131 -22.16 -7.36 7.66
N LYS A 132 -21.72 -7.45 6.39
CA LYS A 132 -22.43 -8.22 5.37
C LYS A 132 -22.41 -9.72 5.68
N ALA A 133 -21.28 -10.27 6.10
CA ALA A 133 -21.14 -11.66 6.49
C ALA A 133 -22.09 -12.00 7.66
N ARG A 134 -22.16 -11.11 8.65
CA ARG A 134 -23.07 -11.27 9.81
C ARG A 134 -24.55 -11.24 9.41
N ASN A 135 -24.93 -10.32 8.53
CA ASN A 135 -26.31 -10.23 8.06
C ASN A 135 -26.74 -11.45 7.22
N ASN A 136 -25.81 -12.08 6.50
CA ASN A 136 -26.10 -13.30 5.74
C ASN A 136 -26.25 -14.55 6.62
N LYS A 137 -25.73 -14.52 7.85
CA LYS A 137 -25.88 -15.62 8.82
C LYS A 137 -27.14 -15.49 9.71
N ALA A 138 -27.67 -14.31 9.78
CA ALA A 138 -28.94 -14.05 10.46
C ALA A 138 -30.12 -14.19 9.49
#